data_564c1dfb9ad64b4ee87b954dd43e1545
#
_entry.id   564c1dfb9ad64b4ee87b954dd43e1545
#
_cell.length_a   1.000
_cell.length_b   1.000
_cell.length_c   1.000
_cell.angle_alpha   90.00
_cell.angle_beta   90.00
_cell.angle_gamma   90.00
#
_symmetry.space_group_name_H-M   'P 1'
#
loop_
_entity.id
_entity.type
_entity.pdbx_description
1 polymer ?
#
loop_
_entity_poly.entity_id
_entity_poly.type
_entity_poly.pdbx_seq_one_letter_code
_entity_poly.pdbx_strand_id
1 'polypeptide(L)'
;STYASKRAAMHPRPYLNRAESSFGGTNDLAGLPATLDIKQSPSWLEHVPGYSNLQKNSSYPSGHTTGAYSWGIALAGMIPELAPQIMARTSEAGNNRIVLGVHYPLDIMGGRIGASAQNGQYWHNEFSSSIVPAARQLRGYLTERCQADEHGSTLAACIANVKANDAGGYTNGFLDSVASEPVKDQASAVRVYTARLTYTFPQNTSQSGADFMAPRGAADVLRLAYPELHACLLYTSP
;
A
#
# COMPACT_ATOMS: atom_id res chain seq x y z
N SER A 1 -7.35 8.58 -14.18
CA SER A 1 -7.70 8.94 -12.79
C SER A 1 -8.65 7.90 -12.22
N THR A 2 -8.56 7.63 -10.93
CA THR A 2 -9.42 6.70 -10.17
C THR A 2 -10.92 6.97 -10.39
N TYR A 3 -11.28 8.21 -10.65
CA TYR A 3 -12.66 8.63 -10.86
C TYR A 3 -13.26 8.11 -12.18
N ALA A 4 -12.49 8.11 -13.27
CA ALA A 4 -12.92 7.56 -14.55
C ALA A 4 -13.13 6.04 -14.46
N SER A 5 -12.19 5.33 -13.82
CA SER A 5 -12.28 3.89 -13.59
C SER A 5 -13.50 3.52 -12.74
N LYS A 6 -13.82 4.31 -11.71
CA LYS A 6 -15.00 4.09 -10.87
C LYS A 6 -16.31 4.17 -11.67
N ARG A 7 -16.42 5.15 -12.58
CA ARG A 7 -17.61 5.27 -13.44
C ARG A 7 -17.73 4.15 -14.46
N ALA A 8 -16.62 3.64 -14.94
CA ALA A 8 -16.63 2.55 -15.90
C ALA A 8 -16.97 1.20 -15.24
N ALA A 9 -16.50 0.95 -14.03
CA ALA A 9 -16.68 -0.34 -13.36
C ALA A 9 -18.07 -0.50 -12.70
N MET A 10 -18.64 0.58 -12.13
CA MET A 10 -19.96 0.60 -11.45
C MET A 10 -20.19 -0.58 -10.49
N HIS A 11 -19.15 -1.05 -9.82
CA HIS A 11 -19.22 -2.22 -8.94
C HIS A 11 -19.76 -1.82 -7.56
N PRO A 12 -20.79 -2.51 -7.00
CA PRO A 12 -21.34 -2.19 -5.69
C PRO A 12 -20.33 -2.51 -4.58
N ARG A 13 -20.46 -1.84 -3.44
CA ARG A 13 -19.60 -2.08 -2.28
C ARG A 13 -20.06 -3.29 -1.49
N PRO A 14 -19.14 -3.99 -0.78
CA PRO A 14 -19.48 -5.18 0.01
C PRO A 14 -20.64 -4.96 0.99
N TYR A 15 -20.66 -3.84 1.70
CA TYR A 15 -21.70 -3.57 2.70
C TYR A 15 -23.10 -3.34 2.11
N LEU A 16 -23.22 -3.04 0.80
CA LEU A 16 -24.51 -2.89 0.12
C LEU A 16 -25.14 -4.24 -0.23
N ASN A 17 -24.34 -5.29 -0.36
CA ASN A 17 -24.81 -6.65 -0.62
C ASN A 17 -25.36 -7.35 0.66
N ARG A 18 -25.56 -6.60 1.72
CA ARG A 18 -25.96 -7.08 3.05
C ARG A 18 -27.32 -7.78 3.08
N ALA A 19 -28.22 -7.42 2.16
CA ALA A 19 -29.55 -8.02 2.08
C ALA A 19 -29.53 -9.44 1.50
N GLU A 20 -28.48 -9.79 0.76
CA GLU A 20 -28.34 -11.08 0.08
C GLU A 20 -27.32 -11.99 0.75
N SER A 21 -26.37 -11.43 1.49
CA SER A 21 -25.39 -12.16 2.28
C SER A 21 -25.56 -11.76 3.73
N SER A 22 -25.87 -12.73 4.57
CA SER A 22 -25.84 -12.53 6.02
C SER A 22 -24.40 -12.15 6.44
N PHE A 23 -24.11 -10.87 6.53
CA PHE A 23 -22.92 -10.34 7.22
C PHE A 23 -22.94 -10.68 8.72
N GLY A 24 -23.86 -11.50 9.13
CA GLY A 24 -23.99 -12.05 10.46
C GLY A 24 -23.15 -13.31 10.59
N GLY A 25 -21.84 -13.18 10.67
CA GLY A 25 -20.99 -14.19 11.28
C GLY A 25 -20.56 -15.38 10.39
N THR A 26 -20.87 -15.41 9.11
CA THR A 26 -20.26 -16.35 8.18
C THR A 26 -19.41 -15.59 7.17
N ASN A 27 -18.19 -16.04 6.98
CA ASN A 27 -17.18 -15.50 6.04
C ASN A 27 -17.55 -15.69 4.56
N ASP A 28 -18.83 -15.81 4.25
CA ASP A 28 -19.34 -16.07 2.90
C ASP A 28 -19.64 -14.81 2.10
N LEU A 29 -18.69 -13.89 2.08
CA LEU A 29 -18.63 -12.98 0.95
C LEU A 29 -18.08 -13.79 -0.22
N ALA A 30 -18.94 -14.16 -1.16
CA ALA A 30 -18.53 -14.89 -2.36
C ALA A 30 -17.31 -14.21 -2.99
N GLY A 31 -16.18 -14.91 -3.05
CA GLY A 31 -14.92 -14.41 -3.58
C GLY A 31 -13.98 -13.75 -2.59
N LEU A 32 -14.29 -13.69 -1.28
CA LEU A 32 -13.29 -13.34 -0.28
C LEU A 32 -12.61 -14.59 0.26
N PRO A 33 -11.28 -14.55 0.46
CA PRO A 33 -10.60 -15.63 1.15
C PRO A 33 -11.19 -15.83 2.54
N ALA A 34 -11.45 -17.09 2.92
CA ALA A 34 -11.99 -17.48 4.23
C ALA A 34 -11.13 -17.00 5.43
N THR A 35 -9.91 -16.52 5.15
CA THR A 35 -8.95 -15.99 6.11
C THR A 35 -9.16 -14.52 6.46
N LEU A 36 -10.06 -13.80 5.78
CA LEU A 36 -10.33 -12.39 6.07
C LEU A 36 -11.46 -12.27 7.10
N ASP A 37 -11.08 -11.98 8.33
CA ASP A 37 -12.02 -11.63 9.40
C ASP A 37 -12.52 -10.19 9.20
N ILE A 38 -13.65 -10.03 8.52
CA ILE A 38 -14.26 -8.73 8.27
C ILE A 38 -15.03 -8.27 9.49
N LYS A 39 -14.46 -7.32 10.22
CA LYS A 39 -15.11 -6.69 11.37
C LYS A 39 -15.80 -5.41 10.94
N GLN A 40 -17.11 -5.42 10.94
CA GLN A 40 -17.87 -4.19 10.81
C GLN A 40 -17.87 -3.42 12.13
N SER A 41 -17.60 -2.12 12.05
CA SER A 41 -17.99 -1.19 13.11
C SER A 41 -19.39 -0.67 12.81
N PRO A 42 -20.45 -1.10 13.55
CA PRO A 42 -21.81 -0.62 13.32
C PRO A 42 -21.91 0.90 13.49
N SER A 43 -21.23 1.46 14.49
CA SER A 43 -21.21 2.88 14.78
C SER A 43 -20.60 3.71 13.64
N TRP A 44 -19.73 3.12 12.84
CA TRP A 44 -19.09 3.80 11.74
C TRP A 44 -20.01 3.98 10.52
N LEU A 45 -20.89 3.01 10.28
CA LEU A 45 -21.90 3.07 9.21
C LEU A 45 -22.99 4.12 9.51
N GLU A 46 -23.28 4.37 10.77
CA GLU A 46 -24.35 5.27 11.19
C GLU A 46 -23.90 6.73 11.34
N HIS A 47 -22.62 6.97 11.65
CA HIS A 47 -22.14 8.28 12.09
C HIS A 47 -21.21 9.00 11.11
N VAL A 48 -20.83 8.41 9.98
CA VAL A 48 -20.01 9.08 8.99
C VAL A 48 -20.86 9.71 7.89
N PRO A 49 -20.99 11.04 7.85
CA PRO A 49 -21.86 11.74 6.88
C PRO A 49 -21.58 11.43 5.41
N GLY A 50 -20.41 10.88 5.09
CA GLY A 50 -20.02 10.50 3.71
C GLY A 50 -20.55 9.15 3.23
N TYR A 51 -21.13 8.31 4.11
CA TYR A 51 -21.54 6.95 3.72
C TYR A 51 -22.74 6.90 2.78
N SER A 52 -23.69 7.82 2.94
CA SER A 52 -24.82 7.94 2.01
C SER A 52 -24.37 8.20 0.57
N ASN A 53 -23.25 8.90 0.39
CA ASN A 53 -22.67 9.14 -0.92
C ASN A 53 -21.84 7.95 -1.46
N LEU A 54 -21.31 7.11 -0.57
CA LEU A 54 -20.58 5.91 -0.98
C LEU A 54 -21.47 4.86 -1.65
N GLN A 55 -22.76 4.82 -1.32
CA GLN A 55 -23.73 3.93 -1.96
C GLN A 55 -23.82 4.15 -3.48
N LYS A 56 -23.63 5.38 -3.92
CA LYS A 56 -23.70 5.77 -5.34
C LYS A 56 -22.37 5.68 -6.07
N ASN A 57 -21.28 5.34 -5.34
CA ASN A 57 -19.94 5.26 -5.90
C ASN A 57 -19.46 3.82 -6.00
N SER A 58 -18.93 3.46 -7.17
CA SER A 58 -18.28 2.17 -7.38
C SER A 58 -17.22 1.87 -6.32
N SER A 59 -17.15 0.61 -5.90
CA SER A 59 -16.07 0.13 -5.04
C SER A 59 -14.73 0.12 -5.76
N TYR A 60 -14.69 -0.33 -7.02
CA TYR A 60 -13.47 -0.51 -7.80
C TYR A 60 -13.09 0.74 -8.61
N PRO A 61 -11.80 1.11 -8.63
CA PRO A 61 -10.76 0.73 -7.68
C PRO A 61 -10.86 1.55 -6.37
N SER A 62 -10.16 1.10 -5.32
CA SER A 62 -10.15 1.81 -4.04
C SER A 62 -9.34 3.11 -4.13
N GLY A 63 -10.02 4.26 -3.99
CA GLY A 63 -9.36 5.57 -3.99
C GLY A 63 -8.46 5.79 -2.76
N HIS A 64 -8.87 5.32 -1.58
CA HIS A 64 -8.03 5.39 -0.38
C HIS A 64 -6.76 4.56 -0.52
N THR A 65 -6.85 3.38 -1.12
CA THR A 65 -5.67 2.56 -1.42
C THR A 65 -4.77 3.25 -2.44
N THR A 66 -5.35 3.81 -3.51
CA THR A 66 -4.57 4.59 -4.48
C THR A 66 -3.80 5.72 -3.80
N GLY A 67 -4.46 6.49 -2.94
CA GLY A 67 -3.82 7.57 -2.18
C GLY A 67 -2.71 7.06 -1.27
N ALA A 68 -3.00 6.03 -0.45
CA ALA A 68 -2.01 5.44 0.45
C ALA A 68 -0.76 4.95 -0.30
N TYR A 69 -0.95 4.22 -1.39
CA TYR A 69 0.18 3.72 -2.19
C TYR A 69 0.91 4.84 -2.94
N SER A 70 0.21 5.91 -3.37
CA SER A 70 0.89 7.05 -3.97
C SER A 70 1.89 7.70 -3.01
N TRP A 71 1.48 7.93 -1.76
CA TRP A 71 2.36 8.46 -0.73
C TRP A 71 3.41 7.45 -0.24
N GLY A 72 2.99 6.20 -0.03
CA GLY A 72 3.87 5.15 0.48
C GLY A 72 5.03 4.85 -0.46
N ILE A 73 4.77 4.71 -1.77
CA ILE A 73 5.81 4.50 -2.78
C ILE A 73 6.77 5.68 -2.83
N ALA A 74 6.24 6.91 -2.81
CA ALA A 74 7.07 8.11 -2.83
C ALA A 74 7.98 8.19 -1.60
N LEU A 75 7.44 7.98 -0.39
CA LEU A 75 8.22 7.99 0.84
C LEU A 75 9.25 6.85 0.89
N ALA A 76 8.87 5.64 0.48
CA ALA A 76 9.77 4.49 0.43
C ALA A 76 10.95 4.73 -0.52
N GLY A 77 10.71 5.39 -1.66
CA GLY A 77 11.78 5.78 -2.58
C GLY A 77 12.69 6.87 -2.04
N MET A 78 12.15 7.85 -1.28
CA MET A 78 12.91 8.95 -0.70
C MET A 78 13.69 8.56 0.57
N ILE A 79 13.19 7.55 1.32
CA ILE A 79 13.78 7.03 2.56
C ILE A 79 13.91 5.51 2.45
N PRO A 80 14.79 5.01 1.59
CA PRO A 80 14.89 3.57 1.32
C PRO A 80 15.29 2.74 2.54
N GLU A 81 15.93 3.34 3.53
CA GLU A 81 16.30 2.70 4.80
C GLU A 81 15.06 2.22 5.59
N LEU A 82 13.91 2.83 5.37
CA LEU A 82 12.62 2.49 5.97
C LEU A 82 11.61 1.92 4.97
N ALA A 83 12.00 1.69 3.73
CA ALA A 83 11.09 1.25 2.66
C ALA A 83 10.27 0.01 3.02
N PRO A 84 10.84 -1.07 3.63
CA PRO A 84 10.06 -2.24 4.02
C PRO A 84 8.92 -1.91 4.99
N GLN A 85 9.21 -1.10 6.03
CA GLN A 85 8.22 -0.70 7.04
C GLN A 85 7.17 0.24 6.45
N ILE A 86 7.60 1.20 5.63
CA ILE A 86 6.69 2.13 4.93
C ILE A 86 5.73 1.35 4.03
N MET A 87 6.24 0.39 3.25
CA MET A 87 5.39 -0.40 2.34
C MET A 87 4.46 -1.36 3.09
N ALA A 88 4.91 -1.95 4.19
CA ALA A 88 4.04 -2.76 5.05
C ALA A 88 2.88 -1.91 5.61
N ARG A 89 3.18 -0.72 6.13
CA ARG A 89 2.18 0.23 6.63
C ARG A 89 1.24 0.71 5.52
N THR A 90 1.77 0.97 4.34
CA THR A 90 0.99 1.33 3.15
C THR A 90 -0.01 0.25 2.78
N SER A 91 0.43 -1.01 2.80
CA SER A 91 -0.44 -2.16 2.52
C SER A 91 -1.56 -2.32 3.55
N GLU A 92 -1.28 -2.04 4.82
CA GLU A 92 -2.27 -2.02 5.89
C GLU A 92 -3.38 -1.00 5.64
N ALA A 93 -3.04 0.20 5.20
CA ALA A 93 -4.04 1.22 4.88
C ALA A 93 -5.02 0.76 3.79
N GLY A 94 -4.56 -0.02 2.82
CA GLY A 94 -5.40 -0.71 1.85
C GLY A 94 -6.25 -1.80 2.49
N ASN A 95 -5.62 -2.70 3.26
CA ASN A 95 -6.27 -3.83 3.90
C ASN A 95 -7.38 -3.40 4.86
N ASN A 96 -7.18 -2.31 5.59
CA ASN A 96 -8.19 -1.76 6.50
C ASN A 96 -9.50 -1.39 5.79
N ARG A 97 -9.47 -1.16 4.48
CA ARG A 97 -10.68 -0.92 3.69
C ARG A 97 -11.53 -2.19 3.50
N ILE A 98 -10.88 -3.36 3.51
CA ILE A 98 -11.56 -4.66 3.50
C ILE A 98 -12.16 -4.93 4.87
N VAL A 99 -11.37 -4.77 5.94
CA VAL A 99 -11.83 -4.95 7.33
C VAL A 99 -13.06 -4.10 7.64
N LEU A 100 -13.11 -2.88 7.11
CA LEU A 100 -14.27 -1.98 7.23
C LEU A 100 -15.46 -2.38 6.33
N GLY A 101 -15.34 -3.41 5.50
CA GLY A 101 -16.42 -3.87 4.62
C GLY A 101 -16.75 -2.92 3.46
N VAL A 102 -15.89 -1.95 3.15
CA VAL A 102 -16.16 -0.95 2.10
C VAL A 102 -15.52 -1.25 0.76
N HIS A 103 -14.59 -2.20 0.73
CA HIS A 103 -13.88 -2.61 -0.49
C HIS A 103 -13.62 -4.12 -0.50
N TYR A 104 -13.60 -4.69 -1.69
CA TYR A 104 -13.14 -6.06 -1.95
C TYR A 104 -11.61 -6.08 -2.14
N PRO A 105 -10.96 -7.26 -1.98
CA PRO A 105 -9.52 -7.40 -2.24
C PRO A 105 -9.11 -6.90 -3.63
N LEU A 106 -9.90 -7.19 -4.68
CA LEU A 106 -9.62 -6.71 -6.03
C LEU A 106 -9.65 -5.19 -6.16
N ASP A 107 -10.48 -4.49 -5.37
CA ASP A 107 -10.49 -3.03 -5.34
C ASP A 107 -9.16 -2.47 -4.80
N ILE A 108 -8.61 -3.16 -3.80
CA ILE A 108 -7.32 -2.81 -3.19
C ILE A 108 -6.18 -3.07 -4.19
N MET A 109 -6.19 -4.23 -4.83
CA MET A 109 -5.21 -4.56 -5.87
C MET A 109 -5.24 -3.56 -7.02
N GLY A 110 -6.44 -3.22 -7.51
CA GLY A 110 -6.63 -2.20 -8.56
C GLY A 110 -6.16 -0.81 -8.12
N GLY A 111 -6.40 -0.42 -6.87
CA GLY A 111 -5.92 0.82 -6.27
C GLY A 111 -4.39 0.89 -6.22
N ARG A 112 -3.74 -0.20 -5.80
CA ARG A 112 -2.29 -0.35 -5.77
C ARG A 112 -1.68 -0.25 -7.17
N ILE A 113 -2.20 -1.02 -8.13
CA ILE A 113 -1.72 -1.00 -9.53
C ILE A 113 -1.81 0.41 -10.10
N GLY A 114 -2.95 1.09 -9.91
CA GLY A 114 -3.13 2.46 -10.37
C GLY A 114 -2.14 3.43 -9.75
N ALA A 115 -1.88 3.32 -8.45
CA ALA A 115 -0.89 4.15 -7.75
C ALA A 115 0.53 3.88 -8.25
N SER A 116 0.90 2.61 -8.43
CA SER A 116 2.22 2.23 -8.95
C SER A 116 2.47 2.81 -10.35
N ALA A 117 1.48 2.70 -11.24
CA ALA A 117 1.58 3.26 -12.59
C ALA A 117 1.70 4.79 -12.57
N GLN A 118 0.90 5.48 -11.73
CA GLN A 118 0.95 6.94 -11.59
C GLN A 118 2.29 7.41 -11.03
N ASN A 119 2.81 6.74 -9.99
CA ASN A 119 4.13 7.05 -9.45
C ASN A 119 5.23 6.84 -10.49
N GLY A 120 5.22 5.69 -11.18
CA GLY A 120 6.21 5.42 -12.22
C GLY A 120 6.23 6.54 -13.27
N GLN A 121 5.07 6.93 -13.78
CA GLN A 121 4.96 8.02 -14.74
C GLN A 121 5.40 9.38 -14.19
N TYR A 122 5.00 9.70 -12.96
CA TYR A 122 5.37 10.96 -12.33
C TYR A 122 6.88 11.04 -12.06
N TRP A 123 7.46 9.97 -11.52
CA TRP A 123 8.89 9.89 -11.27
C TRP A 123 9.70 9.96 -12.58
N HIS A 124 9.22 9.29 -13.62
CA HIS A 124 9.85 9.37 -14.94
C HIS A 124 9.94 10.81 -15.45
N ASN A 125 8.85 11.55 -15.37
CA ASN A 125 8.75 12.91 -15.91
C ASN A 125 9.43 13.96 -15.01
N GLU A 126 9.30 13.81 -13.69
CA GLU A 126 9.64 14.84 -12.70
C GLU A 126 10.84 14.47 -11.82
N PHE A 127 11.63 13.47 -12.21
CA PHE A 127 12.71 12.95 -11.38
C PHE A 127 13.69 14.04 -10.92
N SER A 128 14.25 14.80 -11.86
CA SER A 128 15.26 15.83 -11.57
C SER A 128 14.65 17.14 -11.07
N SER A 129 13.46 17.49 -11.58
CA SER A 129 12.80 18.76 -11.28
C SER A 129 12.10 18.81 -9.92
N SER A 130 11.55 17.67 -9.50
CA SER A 130 10.71 17.62 -8.29
C SER A 130 11.15 16.55 -7.31
N ILE A 131 11.39 15.30 -7.76
CA ILE A 131 11.62 14.16 -6.86
C ILE A 131 12.97 14.30 -6.14
N VAL A 132 14.05 14.56 -6.85
CA VAL A 132 15.39 14.70 -6.25
C VAL A 132 15.46 15.89 -5.27
N PRO A 133 14.95 17.09 -5.58
CA PRO A 133 14.89 18.20 -4.62
C PRO A 133 14.05 17.86 -3.38
N ALA A 134 12.87 17.26 -3.56
CA ALA A 134 12.00 16.88 -2.44
C ALA A 134 12.67 15.84 -1.52
N ALA A 135 13.30 14.81 -2.08
CA ALA A 135 14.04 13.82 -1.32
C ALA A 135 15.19 14.43 -0.52
N ARG A 136 15.96 15.35 -1.16
CA ARG A 136 17.04 16.07 -0.49
C ARG A 136 16.53 16.91 0.67
N GLN A 137 15.46 17.66 0.47
CA GLN A 137 14.86 18.50 1.51
C GLN A 137 14.32 17.66 2.68
N LEU A 138 13.59 16.58 2.38
CA LEU A 138 13.07 15.66 3.40
C LEU A 138 14.19 15.03 4.23
N ARG A 139 15.21 14.49 3.56
CA ARG A 139 16.34 13.85 4.23
C ARG A 139 17.15 14.85 5.06
N GLY A 140 17.36 16.08 4.56
CA GLY A 140 17.99 17.17 5.30
C GLY A 140 17.24 17.48 6.59
N TYR A 141 15.94 17.74 6.48
CA TYR A 141 15.09 18.01 7.65
C TYR A 141 15.11 16.87 8.68
N LEU A 142 14.98 15.62 8.23
CA LEU A 142 15.03 14.47 9.13
C LEU A 142 16.39 14.32 9.81
N THR A 143 17.49 14.63 9.11
CA THR A 143 18.84 14.60 9.70
C THR A 143 19.00 15.69 10.77
N GLU A 144 18.54 16.92 10.49
CA GLU A 144 18.57 18.01 11.47
C GLU A 144 17.75 17.67 12.72
N ARG A 145 16.55 17.12 12.55
CA ARG A 145 15.72 16.67 13.68
C ARG A 145 16.39 15.55 14.48
N CYS A 146 16.98 14.59 13.78
CA CYS A 146 17.71 13.50 14.39
C CYS A 146 18.88 13.97 15.27
N GLN A 147 19.62 14.96 14.79
CA GLN A 147 20.73 15.59 15.56
C GLN A 147 20.20 16.38 16.75
N ALA A 148 19.14 17.16 16.54
CA ALA A 148 18.52 17.96 17.59
C ALA A 148 17.94 17.13 18.73
N ASP A 149 17.41 15.95 18.41
CA ASP A 149 16.82 15.01 19.37
C ASP A 149 17.86 13.99 19.92
N GLU A 150 19.14 14.18 19.62
CA GLU A 150 20.29 13.37 20.07
C GLU A 150 20.21 11.87 19.69
N HIS A 151 19.49 11.55 18.62
CA HIS A 151 19.35 10.17 18.14
C HIS A 151 20.47 9.71 17.21
N GLY A 152 21.31 10.60 16.74
CA GLY A 152 22.47 10.28 15.90
C GLY A 152 22.93 11.45 15.03
N SER A 153 24.16 11.37 14.54
CA SER A 153 24.76 12.40 13.67
C SER A 153 24.35 12.32 12.20
N THR A 154 23.77 11.19 11.81
CA THR A 154 23.29 10.93 10.45
C THR A 154 21.90 10.30 10.48
N LEU A 155 21.14 10.43 9.39
CA LEU A 155 19.83 9.79 9.27
C LEU A 155 19.91 8.26 9.44
N ALA A 156 20.94 7.62 8.88
CA ALA A 156 21.14 6.17 9.03
C ALA A 156 21.40 5.77 10.48
N ALA A 157 22.25 6.51 11.21
CA ALA A 157 22.52 6.26 12.63
C ALA A 157 21.24 6.45 13.47
N CYS A 158 20.47 7.49 13.18
CA CYS A 158 19.19 7.76 13.82
C CYS A 158 18.21 6.60 13.65
N ILE A 159 18.01 6.15 12.42
CA ILE A 159 17.11 5.04 12.11
C ILE A 159 17.57 3.77 12.83
N ALA A 160 18.89 3.50 12.87
CA ALA A 160 19.43 2.34 13.59
C ALA A 160 19.18 2.43 15.09
N ASN A 161 19.38 3.59 15.70
CA ASN A 161 19.13 3.80 17.13
C ASN A 161 17.64 3.68 17.49
N VAL A 162 16.74 4.25 16.69
CA VAL A 162 15.29 4.12 16.90
C VAL A 162 14.87 2.66 16.78
N LYS A 163 15.35 1.93 15.76
CA LYS A 163 15.06 0.50 15.61
C LYS A 163 15.57 -0.35 16.76
N ALA A 164 16.75 -0.03 17.30
CA ALA A 164 17.31 -0.75 18.45
C ALA A 164 16.48 -0.56 19.73
N ASN A 165 15.85 0.60 19.89
CA ASN A 165 15.02 0.94 21.04
C ASN A 165 13.55 0.54 20.89
N ASP A 166 13.09 0.29 19.69
CA ASP A 166 11.72 -0.16 19.39
C ASP A 166 11.67 -1.69 19.27
N ALA A 167 11.87 -2.38 20.41
CA ALA A 167 11.87 -3.84 20.48
C ALA A 167 10.53 -4.47 20.06
N GLY A 168 9.42 -3.73 20.16
CA GLY A 168 8.08 -4.21 19.81
C GLY A 168 7.81 -4.18 18.30
N GLY A 169 8.49 -3.30 17.57
CA GLY A 169 8.18 -3.02 16.18
C GLY A 169 6.78 -2.42 16.00
N TYR A 170 6.41 -2.18 14.75
CA TYR A 170 5.08 -1.72 14.39
C TYR A 170 4.08 -2.88 14.40
N THR A 171 2.96 -2.71 15.06
CA THR A 171 1.85 -3.66 15.08
C THR A 171 0.61 -3.05 14.43
N ASN A 172 -0.07 -3.82 13.59
CA ASN A 172 -1.33 -3.41 13.01
C ASN A 172 -2.40 -3.25 14.11
N GLY A 173 -3.11 -2.12 14.10
CA GLY A 173 -4.21 -1.86 15.04
C GLY A 173 -5.48 -2.67 14.76
N PHE A 174 -5.61 -3.23 13.55
CA PHE A 174 -6.70 -4.13 13.18
C PHE A 174 -6.15 -5.56 13.08
N LEU A 175 -6.76 -6.46 13.85
CA LEU A 175 -6.45 -7.87 13.78
C LEU A 175 -7.02 -8.43 12.47
N ASP A 176 -6.19 -8.56 11.47
CA ASP A 176 -6.45 -9.49 10.37
C ASP A 176 -5.58 -10.74 10.56
N SER A 177 -6.10 -11.86 10.14
CA SER A 177 -5.42 -13.16 10.29
C SER A 177 -4.09 -13.26 9.53
N VAL A 178 -3.82 -12.30 8.66
CA VAL A 178 -2.69 -12.31 7.74
C VAL A 178 -1.53 -11.48 8.26
N ALA A 179 -1.74 -10.50 9.13
CA ALA A 179 -0.75 -9.50 9.46
C ALA A 179 -0.79 -9.02 10.92
N SER A 180 -1.07 -9.93 11.84
CA SER A 180 -1.00 -9.65 13.28
C SER A 180 0.43 -9.62 13.81
N GLU A 181 1.42 -10.07 13.03
CA GLU A 181 2.80 -10.04 13.48
C GLU A 181 3.38 -8.62 13.46
N PRO A 182 4.17 -8.24 14.47
CA PRO A 182 4.88 -6.97 14.47
C PRO A 182 5.89 -6.87 13.31
N VAL A 183 5.93 -5.72 12.65
CA VAL A 183 6.91 -5.43 11.61
C VAL A 183 8.18 -4.89 12.27
N LYS A 184 9.15 -5.76 12.51
CA LYS A 184 10.40 -5.45 13.21
C LYS A 184 11.57 -5.23 12.26
N ASP A 185 11.57 -5.94 11.14
CA ASP A 185 12.68 -6.02 10.20
C ASP A 185 12.16 -6.18 8.77
N GLN A 186 13.09 -6.27 7.83
CA GLN A 186 12.76 -6.48 6.43
C GLN A 186 11.99 -7.80 6.20
N ALA A 187 12.37 -8.86 6.89
CA ALA A 187 11.76 -10.17 6.68
C ALA A 187 10.28 -10.18 7.11
N SER A 188 9.96 -9.63 8.29
CA SER A 188 8.58 -9.48 8.77
C SER A 188 7.78 -8.52 7.87
N ALA A 189 8.37 -7.42 7.42
CA ALA A 189 7.73 -6.50 6.49
C ALA A 189 7.39 -7.18 5.16
N VAL A 190 8.31 -7.97 4.61
CA VAL A 190 8.10 -8.73 3.37
C VAL A 190 6.98 -9.74 3.55
N ARG A 191 6.95 -10.52 4.65
CA ARG A 191 5.86 -11.48 4.89
C ARG A 191 4.50 -10.81 4.93
N VAL A 192 4.37 -9.75 5.75
CA VAL A 192 3.13 -8.98 5.89
C VAL A 192 2.70 -8.37 4.56
N TYR A 193 3.63 -7.76 3.84
CA TYR A 193 3.34 -7.14 2.55
C TYR A 193 2.92 -8.16 1.50
N THR A 194 3.65 -9.29 1.40
CA THR A 194 3.40 -10.35 0.42
C THR A 194 2.01 -10.97 0.60
N ALA A 195 1.59 -11.21 1.85
CA ALA A 195 0.27 -11.75 2.14
C ALA A 195 -0.85 -10.85 1.60
N ARG A 196 -0.65 -9.53 1.59
CA ARG A 196 -1.60 -8.54 1.08
C ARG A 196 -1.47 -8.26 -0.43
N LEU A 197 -0.48 -8.85 -1.11
CA LEU A 197 -0.33 -8.68 -2.56
C LEU A 197 -1.43 -9.37 -3.34
N THR A 198 -1.76 -10.58 -2.97
CA THR A 198 -2.68 -11.45 -3.73
C THR A 198 -3.91 -11.84 -2.95
N TYR A 199 -3.94 -11.63 -1.63
CA TYR A 199 -5.04 -12.07 -0.76
C TYR A 199 -5.41 -13.55 -0.97
N THR A 200 -4.41 -14.39 -1.21
CA THR A 200 -4.57 -15.84 -1.50
C THR A 200 -5.37 -16.16 -2.79
N PHE A 201 -5.65 -15.20 -3.64
CA PHE A 201 -6.20 -15.52 -4.95
C PHE A 201 -5.26 -16.46 -5.73
N PRO A 202 -5.81 -17.48 -6.39
CA PRO A 202 -5.00 -18.40 -7.16
C PRO A 202 -4.30 -17.67 -8.32
N GLN A 203 -3.06 -18.11 -8.59
CA GLN A 203 -2.33 -17.61 -9.74
C GLN A 203 -2.94 -18.17 -11.04
N ASN A 204 -3.07 -17.32 -12.05
CA ASN A 204 -3.43 -17.79 -13.39
C ASN A 204 -2.22 -18.47 -14.05
N THR A 205 -2.15 -19.79 -13.93
CA THR A 205 -1.02 -20.58 -14.42
C THR A 205 -0.91 -20.59 -15.96
N SER A 206 -1.98 -20.27 -16.68
CA SER A 206 -1.94 -20.21 -18.16
C SER A 206 -1.12 -19.01 -18.68
N GLN A 207 -0.87 -18.02 -17.83
CA GLN A 207 -0.04 -16.86 -18.15
C GLN A 207 1.26 -16.82 -17.33
N SER A 208 1.53 -17.85 -16.54
CA SER A 208 2.78 -17.98 -15.81
C SER A 208 3.92 -18.15 -16.80
N GLY A 209 4.93 -17.28 -16.68
CA GLY A 209 6.08 -17.25 -17.61
C GLY A 209 5.84 -16.46 -18.90
N ALA A 210 4.69 -15.81 -19.06
CA ALA A 210 4.53 -14.84 -20.15
C ALA A 210 5.42 -13.61 -19.90
N ASP A 211 6.01 -13.10 -20.97
CA ASP A 211 6.82 -11.87 -20.91
C ASP A 211 5.99 -10.72 -20.35
N PHE A 212 6.45 -10.15 -19.26
CA PHE A 212 5.81 -8.99 -18.64
C PHE A 212 6.50 -7.71 -19.13
N MET A 213 5.73 -6.89 -19.82
CA MET A 213 6.18 -5.55 -20.21
C MET A 213 5.82 -4.56 -19.13
N ALA A 214 6.80 -4.16 -18.31
CA ALA A 214 6.62 -3.11 -17.33
C ALA A 214 6.25 -1.78 -18.03
N PRO A 215 5.28 -1.01 -17.49
CA PRO A 215 4.98 0.31 -18.03
C PRO A 215 6.23 1.21 -18.02
N ARG A 216 6.36 2.08 -19.03
CA ARG A 216 7.44 3.06 -19.08
C ARG A 216 7.49 3.85 -17.78
N GLY A 217 8.68 3.98 -17.20
CA GLY A 217 8.91 4.68 -15.94
C GLY A 217 8.65 3.87 -14.69
N ALA A 218 8.15 2.63 -14.79
CA ALA A 218 7.85 1.81 -13.62
C ALA A 218 9.06 1.63 -12.69
N ALA A 219 10.26 1.51 -13.25
CA ALA A 219 11.49 1.34 -12.48
C ALA A 219 12.07 2.67 -11.95
N ASP A 220 11.59 3.82 -12.41
CA ASP A 220 12.14 5.12 -11.98
C ASP A 220 11.94 5.39 -10.50
N VAL A 221 10.93 4.77 -9.87
CA VAL A 221 10.71 4.85 -8.42
C VAL A 221 11.84 4.23 -7.59
N LEU A 222 12.70 3.43 -8.19
CA LEU A 222 13.86 2.80 -7.55
C LEU A 222 15.15 3.62 -7.67
N ARG A 223 15.20 4.63 -8.55
CA ARG A 223 16.43 5.36 -8.89
C ARG A 223 17.09 6.10 -7.73
N LEU A 224 16.33 6.55 -6.73
CA LEU A 224 16.89 7.16 -5.52
C LEU A 224 17.51 6.15 -4.58
N ALA A 225 16.89 4.96 -4.48
CA ALA A 225 17.36 3.88 -3.62
C ALA A 225 18.57 3.15 -4.22
N TYR A 226 18.62 3.07 -5.53
CA TYR A 226 19.62 2.32 -6.30
C TYR A 226 20.15 3.17 -7.46
N PRO A 227 20.91 4.24 -7.16
CA PRO A 227 21.40 5.19 -8.19
C PRO A 227 22.38 4.53 -9.16
N GLU A 228 23.00 3.43 -8.78
CA GLU A 228 23.90 2.63 -9.60
C GLU A 228 23.19 1.77 -10.67
N LEU A 229 21.89 1.56 -10.53
CA LEU A 229 21.11 0.80 -11.51
C LEU A 229 20.79 1.66 -12.73
N HIS A 230 21.48 1.38 -13.83
CA HIS A 230 21.16 1.98 -15.12
C HIS A 230 19.82 1.47 -15.65
N ALA A 231 19.19 2.26 -16.51
CA ALA A 231 17.88 1.96 -17.06
C ALA A 231 17.77 0.55 -17.68
N CYS A 232 18.86 0.05 -18.31
CA CYS A 232 18.88 -1.32 -18.86
C CYS A 232 18.75 -2.39 -17.78
N LEU A 233 19.35 -2.23 -16.61
CA LEU A 233 19.28 -3.22 -15.52
C LEU A 233 17.93 -3.18 -14.79
N LEU A 234 17.25 -2.02 -14.78
CA LEU A 234 15.93 -1.88 -14.19
C LEU A 234 14.82 -2.57 -15.00
N TYR A 235 15.05 -2.81 -16.29
CA TYR A 235 14.06 -3.38 -17.21
C TYR A 235 14.42 -4.78 -17.72
N THR A 236 15.60 -5.31 -17.39
CA THR A 236 16.08 -6.62 -17.86
C THR A 236 16.20 -7.67 -16.77
N SER A 237 15.67 -7.41 -15.56
CA SER A 237 15.60 -8.43 -14.52
C SER A 237 14.57 -9.49 -14.94
N PRO A 238 14.95 -10.79 -14.99
CA PRO A 238 14.05 -11.87 -15.36
C PRO A 238 12.90 -12.06 -14.37
#